data_97a5ea534a74fd1fa0ee159b02d0c9cd
#
_entry.id   97a5ea534a74fd1fa0ee159b02d0c9cd
#
_cell.length_a   1.000
_cell.length_b   1.000
_cell.length_c   1.000
_cell.angle_alpha   90.00
_cell.angle_beta   90.00
_cell.angle_gamma   90.00
#
_symmetry.space_group_name_H-M   'P 1'
#
loop_
_entity.id
_entity.type
_entity.pdbx_description
1 polymer ?
#
loop_
_entity_poly.entity_id
_entity_poly.type
_entity_poly.pdbx_seq_one_letter_code
_entity_poly.pdbx_strand_id
1 'polypeptide(L)'
;VVKGELRVQCAWRAEGDTALQSQAAALSFQQVIDLEGITEDCHCLCVAEPVGFTLSQAESAAAQLTANVMLHLRAWRSYQLQVAVDAFSTRFETELTPQPLVTEQLLCTLNDTATATGSGPLPDAGAQLRACFVHYGPQQAVQKGEGWVLAAKAVVTALAENTLGELESYEKTLEVAIPLPITPPEGTALVPECWLSTENVQCTCAGGTLEATITVRAEGTILGCTTSPVIGSIILGDPLPDTDPEIALRIYYAQAGEEVFAVARRFHVAPAQILAANQLEEELSSLPQAQRLLIPVT
;
A
#
# COMPACT_ATOMS: atom_id res chain seq x y z
N VAL A 1 -17.51 1.59 14.69
CA VAL A 1 -18.80 1.51 13.96
C VAL A 1 -18.51 1.68 12.49
N VAL A 2 -18.85 0.69 11.69
CA VAL A 2 -18.76 0.72 10.22
C VAL A 2 -20.10 1.18 9.67
N LYS A 3 -20.08 2.16 8.77
CA LYS A 3 -21.25 2.62 8.03
C LYS A 3 -20.95 2.58 6.55
N GLY A 4 -21.88 2.11 5.74
CA GLY A 4 -21.68 2.01 4.32
C GLY A 4 -22.98 2.08 3.54
N GLU A 5 -22.86 2.20 2.23
CA GLU A 5 -23.95 2.21 1.27
C GLU A 5 -23.62 1.22 0.15
N LEU A 6 -24.54 0.30 -0.08
CA LEU A 6 -24.50 -0.59 -1.23
C LEU A 6 -25.38 -0.02 -2.35
N ARG A 7 -24.79 0.34 -3.47
CA ARG A 7 -25.52 0.78 -4.66
C ARG A 7 -25.80 -0.41 -5.55
N VAL A 8 -27.07 -0.63 -5.83
CA VAL A 8 -27.55 -1.76 -6.61
C VAL A 8 -28.29 -1.23 -7.83
N GLN A 9 -27.99 -1.78 -8.99
CA GLN A 9 -28.75 -1.55 -10.21
C GLN A 9 -29.44 -2.86 -10.60
N CYS A 10 -30.77 -2.83 -10.68
CA CYS A 10 -31.57 -3.94 -11.14
C CYS A 10 -32.10 -3.66 -12.54
N ALA A 11 -32.01 -4.65 -13.42
CA ALA A 11 -32.64 -4.60 -14.74
C ALA A 11 -33.60 -5.79 -14.86
N TRP A 12 -34.80 -5.55 -15.37
CA TRP A 12 -35.80 -6.61 -15.53
C TRP A 12 -36.63 -6.38 -16.80
N ARG A 13 -37.25 -7.44 -17.24
CA ARG A 13 -38.23 -7.43 -18.33
C ARG A 13 -39.55 -8.03 -17.79
N ALA A 14 -40.63 -7.32 -17.98
CA ALA A 14 -41.96 -7.86 -17.64
C ALA A 14 -42.36 -8.96 -18.62
N GLU A 15 -43.15 -9.93 -18.17
CA GLU A 15 -43.65 -11.01 -19.01
C GLU A 15 -44.54 -10.41 -20.13
N GLY A 16 -44.18 -10.70 -21.40
CA GLY A 16 -44.87 -10.13 -22.57
C GLY A 16 -44.40 -8.72 -22.99
N ASP A 17 -43.48 -8.11 -22.26
CA ASP A 17 -42.88 -6.84 -22.65
C ASP A 17 -41.58 -7.09 -23.43
N THR A 18 -41.31 -6.26 -24.45
CA THR A 18 -40.05 -6.29 -25.19
C THR A 18 -39.00 -5.39 -24.59
N ALA A 19 -39.41 -4.37 -23.83
CA ALA A 19 -38.51 -3.36 -23.28
C ALA A 19 -37.89 -3.79 -21.95
N LEU A 20 -36.55 -3.62 -21.81
CA LEU A 20 -35.85 -3.78 -20.54
C LEU A 20 -36.06 -2.51 -19.69
N GLN A 21 -36.49 -2.70 -18.46
CA GLN A 21 -36.58 -1.65 -17.44
C GLN A 21 -35.37 -1.75 -16.50
N SER A 22 -34.94 -0.63 -15.96
CA SER A 22 -33.86 -0.63 -14.95
C SER A 22 -34.17 0.36 -13.83
N GLN A 23 -33.71 0.03 -12.63
CA GLN A 23 -33.81 0.88 -11.46
C GLN A 23 -32.57 0.76 -10.61
N ALA A 24 -32.07 1.89 -10.12
CA ALA A 24 -31.02 1.95 -9.13
C ALA A 24 -31.60 2.13 -7.74
N ALA A 25 -31.00 1.46 -6.74
CA ALA A 25 -31.33 1.60 -5.33
C ALA A 25 -30.06 1.71 -4.50
N ALA A 26 -30.12 2.46 -3.41
CA ALA A 26 -29.07 2.59 -2.42
C ALA A 26 -29.54 1.94 -1.11
N LEU A 27 -28.77 0.99 -0.61
CA LEU A 27 -29.04 0.26 0.64
C LEU A 27 -27.99 0.65 1.67
N SER A 28 -28.37 1.45 2.65
CA SER A 28 -27.48 1.84 3.74
C SER A 28 -27.38 0.71 4.76
N PHE A 29 -26.19 0.48 5.28
CA PHE A 29 -25.96 -0.45 6.39
C PHE A 29 -25.09 0.17 7.47
N GLN A 30 -25.25 -0.34 8.69
CA GLN A 30 -24.41 0.03 9.82
C GLN A 30 -24.15 -1.22 10.67
N GLN A 31 -22.88 -1.43 11.03
CA GLN A 31 -22.45 -2.52 11.90
C GLN A 31 -21.53 -2.00 13.00
N VAL A 32 -21.78 -2.41 14.23
CA VAL A 32 -20.85 -2.24 15.35
C VAL A 32 -19.99 -3.49 15.42
N ILE A 33 -18.69 -3.31 15.44
CA ILE A 33 -17.72 -4.40 15.51
C ILE A 33 -16.77 -4.07 16.66
N ASP A 34 -16.65 -4.98 17.61
CA ASP A 34 -15.69 -4.93 18.69
C ASP A 34 -14.48 -5.77 18.29
N LEU A 35 -13.32 -5.17 18.28
CA LEU A 35 -12.05 -5.83 18.03
C LEU A 35 -11.13 -5.62 19.23
N GLU A 36 -10.69 -6.71 19.83
CA GLU A 36 -9.76 -6.68 20.95
C GLU A 36 -8.39 -6.15 20.50
N GLY A 37 -7.79 -5.27 21.30
CA GLY A 37 -6.46 -4.71 21.06
C GLY A 37 -6.44 -3.45 20.17
N ILE A 38 -7.58 -2.96 19.69
CA ILE A 38 -7.65 -1.67 18.98
C ILE A 38 -7.64 -0.52 19.99
N THR A 39 -6.75 0.45 19.75
CA THR A 39 -6.58 1.67 20.51
C THR A 39 -6.77 2.89 19.61
N GLU A 40 -6.85 4.10 20.19
CA GLU A 40 -7.09 5.33 19.41
C GLU A 40 -5.94 5.70 18.46
N ASP A 41 -4.75 5.17 18.69
CA ASP A 41 -3.57 5.34 17.83
C ASP A 41 -3.52 4.34 16.66
N CYS A 42 -4.48 3.42 16.57
CA CYS A 42 -4.57 2.51 15.43
C CYS A 42 -5.17 3.18 14.20
N HIS A 43 -4.53 2.97 13.07
CA HIS A 43 -5.15 3.22 11.77
C HIS A 43 -6.07 2.05 11.42
N CYS A 44 -7.29 2.36 10.99
CA CYS A 44 -8.29 1.35 10.64
C CYS A 44 -8.74 1.54 9.20
N LEU A 45 -8.78 0.46 8.45
CA LEU A 45 -9.38 0.38 7.12
C LEU A 45 -10.50 -0.66 7.16
N CYS A 46 -11.65 -0.31 6.63
CA CYS A 46 -12.75 -1.25 6.45
C CYS A 46 -13.18 -1.27 4.99
N VAL A 47 -13.16 -2.44 4.40
CA VAL A 47 -13.64 -2.69 3.03
C VAL A 47 -14.89 -3.55 3.11
N ALA A 48 -15.93 -3.14 2.39
CA ALA A 48 -17.20 -3.87 2.30
C ALA A 48 -17.29 -4.55 0.93
N GLU A 49 -17.38 -5.87 0.92
CA GLU A 49 -17.49 -6.70 -0.28
C GLU A 49 -18.86 -7.37 -0.35
N PRO A 50 -19.65 -7.16 -1.41
CA PRO A 50 -20.89 -7.91 -1.62
C PRO A 50 -20.57 -9.35 -2.02
N VAL A 51 -21.01 -10.31 -1.19
CA VAL A 51 -20.71 -11.75 -1.39
C VAL A 51 -21.89 -12.55 -1.89
N GLY A 52 -23.09 -11.97 -1.93
CA GLY A 52 -24.27 -12.66 -2.43
C GLY A 52 -25.49 -11.79 -2.50
N PHE A 53 -26.33 -12.10 -3.45
CA PHE A 53 -27.62 -11.43 -3.65
C PHE A 53 -28.73 -12.48 -3.77
N THR A 54 -29.85 -12.20 -3.15
CA THR A 54 -31.09 -12.99 -3.32
C THR A 54 -32.21 -12.05 -3.71
N LEU A 55 -32.83 -12.34 -4.85
CA LEU A 55 -34.01 -11.64 -5.31
C LEU A 55 -35.22 -12.55 -5.09
N SER A 56 -36.23 -12.10 -4.33
CA SER A 56 -37.49 -12.80 -4.13
C SER A 56 -38.63 -11.93 -4.59
N GLN A 57 -39.67 -12.57 -5.10
CA GLN A 57 -40.91 -11.90 -5.46
C GLN A 57 -41.81 -11.80 -4.22
N ALA A 58 -42.21 -10.58 -3.87
CA ALA A 58 -43.22 -10.38 -2.82
C ALA A 58 -44.64 -10.51 -3.37
N GLU A 59 -45.60 -10.83 -2.51
CA GLU A 59 -47.02 -11.06 -2.88
C GLU A 59 -47.69 -9.86 -3.57
N SER A 60 -47.09 -8.67 -3.54
CA SER A 60 -47.64 -7.40 -4.06
C SER A 60 -46.97 -6.90 -5.34
N ALA A 61 -46.49 -7.76 -6.23
CA ALA A 61 -45.74 -7.38 -7.43
C ALA A 61 -44.47 -6.57 -7.16
N ALA A 62 -43.98 -6.51 -5.93
CA ALA A 62 -42.73 -5.91 -5.55
C ALA A 62 -41.64 -6.98 -5.51
N ALA A 63 -40.44 -6.62 -5.93
CA ALA A 63 -39.24 -7.45 -5.77
C ALA A 63 -38.54 -7.07 -4.47
N GLN A 64 -38.16 -8.05 -3.67
CA GLN A 64 -37.32 -7.87 -2.48
C GLN A 64 -35.92 -8.34 -2.79
N LEU A 65 -34.95 -7.41 -2.68
CA LEU A 65 -33.54 -7.70 -2.80
C LEU A 65 -32.90 -7.80 -1.42
N THR A 66 -32.25 -8.93 -1.17
CA THR A 66 -31.38 -9.13 0.00
C THR A 66 -29.94 -9.26 -0.46
N ALA A 67 -29.05 -8.47 0.13
CA ALA A 67 -27.63 -8.52 -0.15
C ALA A 67 -26.86 -8.92 1.10
N ASN A 68 -25.92 -9.85 0.96
CA ASN A 68 -24.97 -10.20 2.00
C ASN A 68 -23.66 -9.44 1.71
N VAL A 69 -23.19 -8.73 2.73
CA VAL A 69 -21.96 -7.93 2.64
C VAL A 69 -20.95 -8.48 3.65
N MET A 70 -19.77 -8.81 3.19
CA MET A 70 -18.63 -9.15 4.03
C MET A 70 -17.84 -7.88 4.34
N LEU A 71 -17.50 -7.69 5.62
CA LEU A 71 -16.69 -6.57 6.07
C LEU A 71 -15.28 -7.06 6.38
N HIS A 72 -14.30 -6.58 5.63
CA HIS A 72 -12.88 -6.82 5.88
C HIS A 72 -12.32 -5.64 6.68
N LEU A 73 -11.97 -5.90 7.93
CA LEU A 73 -11.34 -4.89 8.78
C LEU A 73 -9.86 -5.17 8.94
N ARG A 74 -9.09 -4.12 8.83
CA ARG A 74 -7.66 -4.12 9.08
C ARG A 74 -7.32 -2.98 10.02
N ALA A 75 -6.55 -3.26 11.06
CA ALA A 75 -6.07 -2.25 11.99
C ALA A 75 -4.57 -2.44 12.20
N TRP A 76 -3.83 -1.34 12.20
CA TRP A 76 -2.39 -1.35 12.44
C TRP A 76 -1.96 -0.08 13.14
N ARG A 77 -0.81 -0.14 13.79
CA ARG A 77 -0.14 1.02 14.37
C ARG A 77 1.35 0.98 14.05
N SER A 78 1.94 2.15 13.96
CA SER A 78 3.38 2.30 13.76
C SER A 78 4.11 2.27 15.09
N TYR A 79 5.29 1.68 15.11
CA TYR A 79 6.22 1.73 16.23
C TYR A 79 7.65 1.82 15.71
N GLN A 80 8.55 2.31 16.56
CA GLN A 80 9.98 2.34 16.23
C GLN A 80 10.65 1.08 16.77
N LEU A 81 11.42 0.43 15.91
CA LEU A 81 12.22 -0.73 16.24
C LEU A 81 13.69 -0.38 16.09
N GLN A 82 14.47 -0.61 17.14
CA GLN A 82 15.93 -0.55 17.07
C GLN A 82 16.46 -1.95 16.73
N VAL A 83 17.25 -2.02 15.67
CA VAL A 83 17.83 -3.29 15.18
C VAL A 83 19.34 -3.18 15.12
N ALA A 84 20.02 -4.26 15.48
CA ALA A 84 21.44 -4.36 15.34
C ALA A 84 21.80 -4.71 13.89
N VAL A 85 22.64 -3.88 13.26
CA VAL A 85 23.10 -4.08 11.87
C VAL A 85 24.57 -4.48 11.81
N ASP A 86 25.33 -4.27 12.89
CA ASP A 86 26.73 -4.65 13.03
C ASP A 86 27.05 -4.96 14.50
N ALA A 87 28.00 -5.85 14.75
CA ALA A 87 28.48 -6.21 16.08
C ALA A 87 29.91 -6.78 15.98
N PHE A 88 30.67 -6.66 17.04
CA PHE A 88 31.99 -7.30 17.17
C PHE A 88 32.27 -7.66 18.63
N SER A 89 33.23 -8.56 18.83
CA SER A 89 33.73 -8.88 20.16
C SER A 89 35.13 -8.27 20.36
N THR A 90 35.43 -7.85 21.59
CA THR A 90 36.76 -7.39 21.98
C THR A 90 37.70 -8.56 22.38
N ARG A 91 37.18 -9.80 22.39
CA ARG A 91 37.94 -10.99 22.88
C ARG A 91 37.95 -12.15 21.90
N PHE A 92 36.96 -12.22 20.99
CA PHE A 92 36.80 -13.34 20.08
C PHE A 92 36.63 -12.84 18.65
N GLU A 93 37.04 -13.62 17.69
CA GLU A 93 36.62 -13.45 16.33
C GLU A 93 35.09 -13.55 16.27
N THR A 94 34.48 -12.76 15.38
CA THR A 94 33.02 -12.67 15.32
C THR A 94 32.56 -12.82 13.88
N GLU A 95 31.75 -13.82 13.64
CA GLU A 95 31.09 -14.03 12.36
C GLU A 95 29.60 -13.64 12.48
N LEU A 96 29.16 -12.75 11.60
CA LEU A 96 27.78 -12.25 11.57
C LEU A 96 27.05 -12.88 10.39
N THR A 97 25.90 -13.49 10.66
CA THR A 97 25.00 -13.95 9.60
C THR A 97 23.89 -12.93 9.40
N PRO A 98 23.83 -12.24 8.25
CA PRO A 98 22.77 -11.29 7.98
C PRO A 98 21.45 -12.00 7.73
N GLN A 99 20.36 -11.36 8.14
CA GLN A 99 18.99 -11.76 7.87
C GLN A 99 18.24 -10.56 7.28
N PRO A 100 17.42 -10.73 6.22
CA PRO A 100 16.60 -9.65 5.72
C PRO A 100 15.47 -9.33 6.69
N LEU A 101 15.35 -8.06 7.05
CA LEU A 101 14.20 -7.50 7.76
C LEU A 101 13.37 -6.68 6.79
N VAL A 102 12.14 -7.09 6.55
CA VAL A 102 11.17 -6.33 5.77
C VAL A 102 10.42 -5.41 6.73
N THR A 103 10.43 -4.12 6.42
CA THR A 103 9.67 -3.11 7.17
C THR A 103 8.67 -2.44 6.24
N GLU A 104 7.48 -2.20 6.75
CA GLU A 104 6.41 -1.50 6.08
C GLU A 104 6.21 -0.14 6.75
N GLN A 105 6.12 0.91 5.97
CA GLN A 105 5.85 2.27 6.42
C GLN A 105 4.61 2.79 5.72
N LEU A 106 3.68 3.37 6.48
CA LEU A 106 2.56 4.11 5.91
C LEU A 106 3.09 5.39 5.26
N LEU A 107 2.96 5.51 3.95
CA LEU A 107 3.36 6.70 3.19
C LEU A 107 2.23 7.72 3.08
N CYS A 108 1.01 7.26 2.78
CA CYS A 108 -0.18 8.10 2.82
C CYS A 108 -1.45 7.26 3.01
N THR A 109 -2.49 7.91 3.51
CA THR A 109 -3.88 7.45 3.41
C THR A 109 -4.51 8.09 2.20
N LEU A 110 -5.36 7.37 1.48
CA LEU A 110 -6.02 7.81 0.28
C LEU A 110 -7.54 7.83 0.51
N ASN A 111 -8.17 8.94 0.15
CA ASN A 111 -9.62 9.10 0.05
C ASN A 111 -9.87 10.19 -0.98
N ASP A 112 -9.58 9.88 -2.23
CA ASP A 112 -9.60 10.82 -3.34
C ASP A 112 -10.43 10.30 -4.51
N THR A 113 -10.81 11.20 -5.38
CA THR A 113 -11.59 10.89 -6.57
C THR A 113 -10.87 11.30 -7.85
N ALA A 114 -11.10 10.53 -8.90
CA ALA A 114 -10.64 10.88 -10.24
C ALA A 114 -11.74 10.61 -11.27
N THR A 115 -11.71 11.35 -12.37
CA THR A 115 -12.62 11.15 -13.50
C THR A 115 -11.84 10.53 -14.65
N ALA A 116 -12.39 9.48 -15.24
CA ALA A 116 -11.87 8.85 -16.45
C ALA A 116 -12.94 8.85 -17.54
N THR A 117 -12.53 9.18 -18.75
CA THR A 117 -13.41 9.28 -19.92
C THR A 117 -12.85 8.47 -21.09
N GLY A 118 -13.73 7.98 -21.94
CA GLY A 118 -13.34 7.34 -23.19
C GLY A 118 -14.51 7.01 -24.08
N SER A 119 -14.21 6.77 -25.34
CA SER A 119 -15.20 6.41 -26.35
C SER A 119 -14.78 5.15 -27.10
N GLY A 120 -15.74 4.46 -27.67
CA GLY A 120 -15.53 3.28 -28.50
C GLY A 120 -16.63 3.11 -29.53
N PRO A 121 -16.38 2.38 -30.64
CA PRO A 121 -17.38 2.17 -31.67
C PRO A 121 -18.50 1.24 -31.18
N LEU A 122 -19.73 1.54 -31.62
CA LEU A 122 -20.90 0.69 -31.51
C LEU A 122 -21.25 0.17 -32.90
N PRO A 123 -21.41 -1.14 -33.09
CA PRO A 123 -21.78 -1.70 -34.38
C PRO A 123 -23.16 -1.25 -34.85
N ASP A 124 -24.12 -1.09 -33.93
CA ASP A 124 -25.45 -0.57 -34.20
C ASP A 124 -25.58 0.88 -33.74
N ALA A 125 -25.71 1.81 -34.69
CA ALA A 125 -25.88 3.24 -34.41
C ALA A 125 -27.22 3.57 -33.76
N GLY A 126 -28.21 2.69 -33.82
CA GLY A 126 -29.51 2.82 -33.19
C GLY A 126 -29.64 2.16 -31.83
N ALA A 127 -28.57 1.57 -31.33
CA ALA A 127 -28.57 0.88 -30.03
C ALA A 127 -28.91 1.84 -28.88
N GLN A 128 -29.79 1.37 -27.99
CA GLN A 128 -30.23 2.12 -26.81
C GLN A 128 -29.63 1.56 -25.54
N LEU A 129 -28.91 2.40 -24.80
CA LEU A 129 -28.35 2.01 -23.49
C LEU A 129 -29.44 1.61 -22.52
N ARG A 130 -29.29 0.46 -21.86
CA ARG A 130 -30.21 -0.05 -20.85
C ARG A 130 -29.59 -0.08 -19.46
N ALA A 131 -28.31 -0.44 -19.35
CA ALA A 131 -27.57 -0.44 -18.10
C ALA A 131 -26.07 -0.30 -18.38
N CYS A 132 -25.29 0.14 -17.38
CA CYS A 132 -23.85 0.07 -17.44
C CYS A 132 -23.26 -0.33 -16.07
N PHE A 133 -22.15 -1.05 -16.11
CA PHE A 133 -21.42 -1.56 -14.96
C PHE A 133 -19.95 -1.22 -15.09
N VAL A 134 -19.27 -1.10 -13.96
CA VAL A 134 -17.83 -0.81 -13.93
C VAL A 134 -17.13 -1.87 -13.10
N HIS A 135 -16.07 -2.45 -13.66
CA HIS A 135 -15.16 -3.35 -12.98
C HIS A 135 -13.75 -2.76 -12.97
N TYR A 136 -13.03 -2.94 -11.87
CA TYR A 136 -11.66 -2.47 -11.72
C TYR A 136 -10.68 -3.63 -11.78
N GLY A 137 -9.61 -3.44 -12.54
CA GLY A 137 -8.47 -4.32 -12.56
C GLY A 137 -7.52 -4.07 -11.39
N PRO A 138 -6.38 -4.79 -11.36
CA PRO A 138 -5.34 -4.60 -10.34
C PRO A 138 -4.84 -3.15 -10.30
N GLN A 139 -4.50 -2.71 -9.09
CA GLN A 139 -4.01 -1.37 -8.82
C GLN A 139 -2.50 -1.40 -8.65
N GLN A 140 -1.84 -0.35 -9.10
CA GLN A 140 -0.40 -0.20 -8.97
C GLN A 140 -0.05 1.26 -8.67
N ALA A 141 0.90 1.48 -7.77
CA ALA A 141 1.50 2.78 -7.61
C ALA A 141 2.63 2.94 -8.63
N VAL A 142 2.49 3.87 -9.55
CA VAL A 142 3.45 4.10 -10.64
C VAL A 142 3.91 5.55 -10.69
N GLN A 143 5.16 5.74 -11.07
CA GLN A 143 5.68 7.08 -11.28
C GLN A 143 5.20 7.63 -12.63
N LYS A 144 4.65 8.85 -12.63
CA LYS A 144 4.21 9.54 -13.84
C LYS A 144 4.73 10.98 -13.84
N GLY A 145 5.73 11.24 -14.68
CA GLY A 145 6.47 12.50 -14.63
C GLY A 145 7.24 12.64 -13.32
N GLU A 146 7.08 13.76 -12.62
CA GLU A 146 7.73 14.02 -11.32
C GLU A 146 6.90 13.50 -10.12
N GLY A 147 5.69 13.01 -10.35
CA GLY A 147 4.78 12.56 -9.28
C GLY A 147 4.48 11.06 -9.33
N TRP A 148 3.73 10.62 -8.34
CA TRP A 148 3.21 9.25 -8.26
C TRP A 148 1.71 9.22 -8.43
N VAL A 149 1.19 8.15 -9.03
CA VAL A 149 -0.24 7.93 -9.21
C VAL A 149 -0.60 6.51 -8.85
N LEU A 150 -1.80 6.33 -8.29
CA LEU A 150 -2.46 5.04 -8.23
C LEU A 150 -3.10 4.81 -9.60
N ALA A 151 -2.54 3.88 -10.36
CA ALA A 151 -3.02 3.51 -11.68
C ALA A 151 -3.87 2.24 -11.61
N ALA A 152 -4.99 2.24 -12.32
CA ALA A 152 -5.83 1.08 -12.50
C ALA A 152 -6.52 1.14 -13.87
N LYS A 153 -7.02 0.00 -14.33
CA LYS A 153 -7.92 -0.08 -15.48
C LYS A 153 -9.34 -0.26 -14.99
N ALA A 154 -10.26 0.56 -15.49
CA ALA A 154 -11.68 0.39 -15.30
C ALA A 154 -12.29 -0.13 -16.61
N VAL A 155 -12.98 -1.25 -16.54
CA VAL A 155 -13.75 -1.78 -17.67
C VAL A 155 -15.22 -1.39 -17.49
N VAL A 156 -15.69 -0.52 -18.35
CA VAL A 156 -17.10 -0.14 -18.41
C VAL A 156 -17.79 -1.08 -19.37
N THR A 157 -18.76 -1.85 -18.87
CA THR A 157 -19.61 -2.73 -19.66
C THR A 157 -20.98 -2.07 -19.83
N ALA A 158 -21.34 -1.71 -21.03
CA ALA A 158 -22.63 -1.15 -21.38
C ALA A 158 -23.53 -2.27 -21.95
N LEU A 159 -24.72 -2.46 -21.37
CA LEU A 159 -25.78 -3.27 -21.96
C LEU A 159 -26.64 -2.35 -22.80
N ALA A 160 -26.71 -2.61 -24.08
CA ALA A 160 -27.55 -1.86 -25.02
C ALA A 160 -28.47 -2.82 -25.79
N GLU A 161 -29.65 -2.33 -26.10
CA GLU A 161 -30.61 -3.00 -26.96
C GLU A 161 -30.42 -2.51 -28.38
N ASN A 162 -30.14 -3.42 -29.31
CA ASN A 162 -29.96 -3.12 -30.72
C ASN A 162 -31.30 -2.81 -31.42
N THR A 163 -31.27 -2.39 -32.67
CA THR A 163 -32.46 -2.07 -33.46
C THR A 163 -33.38 -3.26 -33.73
N LEU A 164 -32.91 -4.50 -33.48
CA LEU A 164 -33.69 -5.74 -33.57
C LEU A 164 -34.36 -6.14 -32.25
N GLY A 165 -34.15 -5.36 -31.18
CA GLY A 165 -34.64 -5.67 -29.82
C GLY A 165 -33.79 -6.70 -29.07
N GLU A 166 -32.60 -6.99 -29.52
CA GLU A 166 -31.66 -7.91 -28.85
C GLU A 166 -30.72 -7.15 -27.92
N LEU A 167 -30.43 -7.76 -26.76
CA LEU A 167 -29.46 -7.21 -25.80
C LEU A 167 -28.06 -7.63 -26.16
N GLU A 168 -27.20 -6.64 -26.29
CA GLU A 168 -25.78 -6.81 -26.54
C GLU A 168 -24.94 -6.09 -25.47
N SER A 169 -23.76 -6.61 -25.18
CA SER A 169 -22.81 -6.00 -24.26
C SER A 169 -21.63 -5.42 -25.00
N TYR A 170 -21.27 -4.19 -24.65
CA TYR A 170 -20.12 -3.49 -25.20
C TYR A 170 -19.18 -3.09 -24.08
N GLU A 171 -17.89 -3.30 -24.26
CA GLU A 171 -16.89 -3.00 -23.25
C GLU A 171 -15.97 -1.88 -23.70
N LYS A 172 -15.67 -0.99 -22.75
CA LYS A 172 -14.67 0.05 -22.92
C LYS A 172 -13.74 0.09 -21.72
N THR A 173 -12.45 -0.08 -21.96
CA THR A 173 -11.42 0.10 -20.94
C THR A 173 -11.03 1.57 -20.83
N LEU A 174 -11.03 2.08 -19.61
CA LEU A 174 -10.60 3.42 -19.24
C LEU A 174 -9.39 3.35 -18.33
N GLU A 175 -8.43 4.24 -18.54
CA GLU A 175 -7.28 4.38 -17.65
C GLU A 175 -7.65 5.30 -16.49
N VAL A 176 -7.52 4.79 -15.27
CA VAL A 176 -7.73 5.56 -14.02
C VAL A 176 -6.37 5.91 -13.45
N ALA A 177 -6.18 7.18 -13.11
CA ALA A 177 -4.96 7.66 -12.47
C ALA A 177 -5.32 8.65 -11.37
N ILE A 178 -5.05 8.30 -10.13
CA ILE A 178 -5.31 9.12 -8.95
C ILE A 178 -3.97 9.59 -8.40
N PRO A 179 -3.72 10.90 -8.29
CA PRO A 179 -2.46 11.42 -7.77
C PRO A 179 -2.18 10.94 -6.34
N LEU A 180 -0.94 10.57 -6.07
CA LEU A 180 -0.47 10.17 -4.75
C LEU A 180 0.44 11.27 -4.18
N PRO A 181 0.14 11.83 -3.01
CA PRO A 181 0.97 12.88 -2.38
C PRO A 181 2.16 12.25 -1.64
N ILE A 182 2.98 11.48 -2.35
CA ILE A 182 4.11 10.76 -1.76
C ILE A 182 5.43 11.07 -2.46
N THR A 183 6.51 11.02 -1.67
CA THR A 183 7.89 11.04 -2.16
C THR A 183 8.62 9.89 -1.45
N PRO A 184 8.52 8.67 -2.00
CA PRO A 184 9.12 7.50 -1.36
C PRO A 184 10.65 7.60 -1.39
N PRO A 185 11.34 7.11 -0.34
CA PRO A 185 12.79 6.96 -0.37
C PRO A 185 13.24 6.05 -1.52
N GLU A 186 14.48 6.24 -2.00
CA GLU A 186 15.06 5.40 -3.04
C GLU A 186 15.09 3.92 -2.60
N GLY A 187 14.75 3.02 -3.50
CA GLY A 187 14.70 1.59 -3.22
C GLY A 187 13.46 1.10 -2.46
N THR A 188 12.49 1.98 -2.20
CA THR A 188 11.22 1.60 -1.55
C THR A 188 10.27 0.98 -2.56
N ALA A 189 9.81 -0.24 -2.31
CA ALA A 189 8.72 -0.85 -3.06
C ALA A 189 7.37 -0.33 -2.56
N LEU A 190 6.51 0.13 -3.48
CA LEU A 190 5.19 0.65 -3.13
C LEU A 190 4.13 -0.43 -3.22
N VAL A 191 3.36 -0.59 -2.15
CA VAL A 191 2.25 -1.53 -2.06
C VAL A 191 0.95 -0.76 -1.82
N PRO A 192 0.11 -0.60 -2.85
CA PRO A 192 -1.20 -0.02 -2.67
C PRO A 192 -2.15 -1.04 -2.04
N GLU A 193 -2.76 -0.66 -0.94
CA GLU A 193 -3.84 -1.37 -0.27
C GLU A 193 -5.10 -0.50 -0.35
N CYS A 194 -5.62 -0.36 -1.55
CA CYS A 194 -6.71 0.56 -1.85
C CYS A 194 -7.91 -0.19 -2.41
N TRP A 195 -9.07 0.37 -2.21
CA TRP A 195 -10.33 -0.03 -2.80
C TRP A 195 -10.83 1.03 -3.75
N LEU A 196 -11.22 0.61 -4.96
CA LEU A 196 -11.82 1.50 -5.96
C LEU A 196 -13.33 1.26 -6.01
N SER A 197 -14.08 2.33 -5.95
CA SER A 197 -15.53 2.32 -6.09
C SER A 197 -15.98 3.36 -7.12
N THR A 198 -17.12 3.11 -7.76
CA THR A 198 -17.71 4.05 -8.71
C THR A 198 -18.68 4.98 -7.98
N GLU A 199 -18.38 6.26 -7.93
CA GLU A 199 -19.34 7.26 -7.41
C GLU A 199 -20.38 7.64 -8.44
N ASN A 200 -19.98 7.78 -9.69
CA ASN A 200 -20.85 8.14 -10.79
C ASN A 200 -20.40 7.44 -12.08
N VAL A 201 -21.36 7.02 -12.87
CA VAL A 201 -21.14 6.49 -14.21
C VAL A 201 -22.14 7.12 -15.16
N GLN A 202 -21.62 7.69 -16.23
CA GLN A 202 -22.41 8.25 -17.33
C GLN A 202 -21.98 7.54 -18.61
N CYS A 203 -22.91 6.87 -19.23
CA CYS A 203 -22.70 6.24 -20.53
C CYS A 203 -23.77 6.74 -21.50
N THR A 204 -23.38 6.95 -22.74
CA THR A 204 -24.29 7.28 -23.83
C THR A 204 -23.96 6.42 -25.04
N CYS A 205 -25.01 5.95 -25.71
CA CYS A 205 -24.92 5.27 -26.98
C CYS A 205 -25.59 6.18 -28.04
N ALA A 206 -24.80 6.81 -28.88
CA ALA A 206 -25.30 7.72 -29.90
C ALA A 206 -24.43 7.70 -31.15
N GLY A 207 -25.07 7.69 -32.32
CA GLY A 207 -24.38 7.82 -33.60
C GLY A 207 -23.32 6.75 -33.87
N GLY A 208 -23.51 5.53 -33.37
CA GLY A 208 -22.52 4.44 -33.52
C GLY A 208 -21.32 4.55 -32.58
N THR A 209 -21.44 5.34 -31.51
CA THR A 209 -20.37 5.51 -30.53
C THR A 209 -20.90 5.31 -29.13
N LEU A 210 -20.16 4.52 -28.34
CA LEU A 210 -20.30 4.46 -26.89
C LEU A 210 -19.36 5.48 -26.27
N GLU A 211 -19.91 6.43 -25.53
CA GLU A 211 -19.13 7.34 -24.69
C GLU A 211 -19.34 6.97 -23.22
N ALA A 212 -18.26 6.90 -22.47
CA ALA A 212 -18.28 6.55 -21.06
C ALA A 212 -17.45 7.56 -20.25
N THR A 213 -18.05 8.05 -19.17
CA THR A 213 -17.38 8.88 -18.17
C THR A 213 -17.68 8.28 -16.80
N ILE A 214 -16.64 8.03 -16.02
CA ILE A 214 -16.76 7.50 -14.66
C ILE A 214 -16.07 8.42 -13.67
N THR A 215 -16.67 8.58 -12.48
CA THR A 215 -16.00 9.16 -11.32
C THR A 215 -15.68 8.02 -10.36
N VAL A 216 -14.40 7.83 -10.12
CA VAL A 216 -13.85 6.75 -9.30
C VAL A 216 -13.40 7.33 -7.97
N ARG A 217 -13.80 6.74 -6.87
CA ARG A 217 -13.26 6.99 -5.53
C ARG A 217 -12.24 5.91 -5.21
N ALA A 218 -11.09 6.31 -4.70
CA ALA A 218 -10.12 5.40 -4.10
C ALA A 218 -10.04 5.66 -2.60
N GLU A 219 -10.17 4.60 -1.83
CA GLU A 219 -10.01 4.62 -0.37
C GLU A 219 -9.00 3.57 0.03
N GLY A 220 -8.09 3.91 0.96
CA GLY A 220 -7.10 2.96 1.43
C GLY A 220 -5.79 3.58 1.86
N THR A 221 -4.71 2.84 1.68
CA THR A 221 -3.36 3.23 2.09
C THR A 221 -2.33 2.85 1.04
N ILE A 222 -1.26 3.61 1.00
CA ILE A 222 -0.05 3.27 0.26
C ILE A 222 1.04 2.99 1.28
N LEU A 223 1.55 1.77 1.25
CA LEU A 223 2.66 1.33 2.07
C LEU A 223 3.96 1.38 1.27
N GLY A 224 5.03 1.80 1.93
CA GLY A 224 6.39 1.69 1.44
C GLY A 224 7.08 0.51 2.12
N CYS A 225 7.51 -0.48 1.35
CA CYS A 225 8.22 -1.65 1.85
C CYS A 225 9.71 -1.50 1.58
N THR A 226 10.53 -1.63 2.62
CA THR A 226 11.98 -1.66 2.51
C THR A 226 12.53 -2.93 3.12
N THR A 227 13.63 -3.43 2.54
CA THR A 227 14.33 -4.59 3.08
C THR A 227 15.74 -4.15 3.48
N SER A 228 16.06 -4.33 4.76
CA SER A 228 17.37 -4.00 5.32
C SER A 228 18.03 -5.24 5.91
N PRO A 229 19.35 -5.43 5.72
CA PRO A 229 20.05 -6.49 6.41
C PRO A 229 20.17 -6.16 7.90
N VAL A 230 19.82 -7.11 8.74
CA VAL A 230 20.02 -7.05 10.20
C VAL A 230 20.79 -8.28 10.63
N ILE A 231 21.34 -8.26 11.85
CA ILE A 231 22.03 -9.44 12.39
C ILE A 231 20.99 -10.51 12.73
N GLY A 232 21.04 -11.64 12.04
CA GLY A 232 20.22 -12.82 12.32
C GLY A 232 20.85 -13.73 13.39
N SER A 233 22.18 -13.91 13.33
CA SER A 233 22.93 -14.66 14.36
C SER A 233 24.37 -14.17 14.46
N ILE A 234 24.96 -14.40 15.62
CA ILE A 234 26.35 -14.10 15.94
C ILE A 234 27.03 -15.39 16.36
N ILE A 235 28.11 -15.73 15.69
CA ILE A 235 28.95 -16.89 16.05
C ILE A 235 30.27 -16.34 16.57
N LEU A 236 30.67 -16.78 17.76
CA LEU A 236 31.98 -16.49 18.30
C LEU A 236 32.95 -17.53 17.80
N GLY A 237 34.01 -17.08 17.17
CA GLY A 237 35.13 -17.88 16.68
C GLY A 237 36.23 -18.07 17.73
N ASP A 238 37.46 -18.18 17.27
CA ASP A 238 38.62 -18.33 18.11
C ASP A 238 38.88 -17.08 18.98
N PRO A 239 39.50 -17.25 20.16
CA PRO A 239 39.98 -16.10 20.92
C PRO A 239 40.96 -15.24 20.08
N LEU A 240 40.80 -13.94 20.18
CA LEU A 240 41.77 -13.02 19.57
C LEU A 240 43.15 -13.23 20.20
N PRO A 241 44.24 -13.07 19.43
CA PRO A 241 45.57 -13.21 19.95
C PRO A 241 45.82 -12.18 21.06
N ASP A 242 46.51 -12.65 22.11
CA ASP A 242 46.91 -11.79 23.23
C ASP A 242 47.71 -10.59 22.69
N THR A 243 47.39 -9.42 23.24
CA THR A 243 48.11 -8.21 22.86
C THR A 243 49.50 -8.24 23.47
N ASP A 244 50.51 -7.80 22.70
CA ASP A 244 51.87 -7.68 23.18
C ASP A 244 51.90 -6.76 24.43
N PRO A 245 52.32 -7.28 25.60
CA PRO A 245 52.32 -6.54 26.85
C PRO A 245 53.26 -5.31 26.84
N GLU A 246 54.17 -5.22 25.86
CA GLU A 246 55.06 -4.04 25.69
C GLU A 246 54.36 -2.88 24.98
N ILE A 247 53.20 -3.09 24.35
CA ILE A 247 52.42 -2.10 23.65
C ILE A 247 51.31 -1.59 24.58
N ALA A 248 51.51 -0.40 25.16
CA ALA A 248 50.50 0.21 26.03
C ALA A 248 49.47 1.02 25.27
N LEU A 249 49.75 1.45 24.04
CA LEU A 249 48.90 2.39 23.27
C LEU A 249 49.21 2.30 21.78
N ARG A 250 48.16 2.40 20.94
CA ARG A 250 48.28 2.55 19.49
C ARG A 250 47.82 3.94 19.06
N ILE A 251 48.40 4.50 18.01
CA ILE A 251 48.00 5.78 17.42
C ILE A 251 47.34 5.49 16.09
N TYR A 252 46.13 6.02 15.92
CA TYR A 252 45.36 5.95 14.67
C TYR A 252 45.05 7.35 14.16
N TYR A 253 45.21 7.60 12.85
CA TYR A 253 44.84 8.87 12.22
C TYR A 253 43.50 8.68 11.52
N ALA A 254 42.46 9.08 12.21
CA ALA A 254 41.10 8.97 11.73
C ALA A 254 40.70 10.14 10.82
N GLN A 255 39.80 9.85 9.88
CA GLN A 255 39.29 10.83 8.92
C GLN A 255 38.04 11.55 9.50
N ALA A 256 37.74 12.71 8.93
CA ALA A 256 36.45 13.38 9.25
C ALA A 256 35.27 12.51 8.77
N GLY A 257 34.25 12.38 9.61
CA GLY A 257 33.07 11.53 9.35
C GLY A 257 33.27 10.04 9.62
N GLU A 258 34.47 9.60 10.01
CA GLU A 258 34.71 8.20 10.36
C GLU A 258 33.98 7.83 11.64
N GLU A 259 33.25 6.71 11.61
CA GLU A 259 32.47 6.25 12.75
C GLU A 259 33.36 5.66 13.85
N VAL A 260 33.14 6.07 15.09
CA VAL A 260 33.88 5.56 16.25
C VAL A 260 33.70 4.05 16.40
N PHE A 261 32.51 3.54 16.08
CA PHE A 261 32.24 2.10 16.08
C PHE A 261 33.10 1.34 15.05
N ALA A 262 33.28 1.87 13.86
CA ALA A 262 34.11 1.25 12.83
C ALA A 262 35.59 1.19 13.25
N VAL A 263 36.10 2.26 13.87
CA VAL A 263 37.44 2.27 14.46
C VAL A 263 37.54 1.25 15.60
N ALA A 264 36.57 1.23 16.50
CA ALA A 264 36.50 0.30 17.63
C ALA A 264 36.52 -1.16 17.17
N ARG A 265 35.72 -1.50 16.17
CA ARG A 265 35.69 -2.83 15.55
C ARG A 265 37.03 -3.22 14.93
N ARG A 266 37.68 -2.30 14.23
CA ARG A 266 38.97 -2.54 13.58
C ARG A 266 40.08 -2.92 14.56
N PHE A 267 40.04 -2.33 15.76
CA PHE A 267 41.04 -2.55 16.80
C PHE A 267 40.58 -3.47 17.92
N HIS A 268 39.37 -4.01 17.83
CA HIS A 268 38.73 -4.86 18.86
C HIS A 268 38.71 -4.23 20.25
N VAL A 269 38.45 -2.92 20.29
CA VAL A 269 38.37 -2.12 21.53
C VAL A 269 36.98 -1.56 21.69
N ALA A 270 36.44 -1.54 22.90
CA ALA A 270 35.10 -0.97 23.11
C ALA A 270 35.07 0.53 22.70
N PRO A 271 34.02 1.00 22.00
CA PRO A 271 33.91 2.41 21.60
C PRO A 271 34.07 3.37 22.77
N ALA A 272 33.48 3.08 23.92
CA ALA A 272 33.58 3.89 25.13
C ALA A 272 35.04 4.07 25.61
N GLN A 273 35.89 3.06 25.46
CA GLN A 273 37.31 3.16 25.83
C GLN A 273 38.08 4.10 24.91
N ILE A 274 37.75 4.10 23.59
CA ILE A 274 38.34 5.04 22.63
C ILE A 274 37.90 6.46 22.96
N LEU A 275 36.61 6.66 23.21
CA LEU A 275 36.07 7.99 23.55
C LEU A 275 36.71 8.53 24.84
N ALA A 276 36.79 7.73 25.89
CA ALA A 276 37.41 8.10 27.16
C ALA A 276 38.92 8.42 27.02
N ALA A 277 39.67 7.58 26.29
CA ALA A 277 41.12 7.79 26.10
C ALA A 277 41.44 9.06 25.31
N ASN A 278 40.49 9.56 24.51
CA ASN A 278 40.66 10.78 23.67
C ASN A 278 39.87 11.98 24.21
N GLN A 279 39.25 11.88 25.39
CA GLN A 279 38.43 12.94 26.00
C GLN A 279 37.31 13.46 25.06
N LEU A 280 36.71 12.54 24.30
CA LEU A 280 35.59 12.82 23.42
C LEU A 280 34.27 12.59 24.16
N GLU A 281 33.20 13.18 23.64
CA GLU A 281 31.85 13.02 24.20
C GLU A 281 31.39 11.55 24.15
N GLU A 282 30.76 11.06 25.21
CA GLU A 282 30.34 9.64 25.35
C GLU A 282 29.39 9.17 24.26
N GLU A 283 28.57 10.09 23.71
CA GLU A 283 27.58 9.79 22.68
C GLU A 283 28.07 10.06 21.25
N LEU A 284 29.36 10.41 21.07
CA LEU A 284 29.91 10.71 19.78
C LEU A 284 29.91 9.47 18.87
N SER A 285 29.08 9.44 17.83
CA SER A 285 28.99 8.35 16.87
C SER A 285 30.00 8.45 15.74
N SER A 286 30.32 9.67 15.28
CA SER A 286 31.26 9.94 14.20
C SER A 286 32.15 11.14 14.50
N LEU A 287 33.37 11.11 13.97
CA LEU A 287 34.36 12.15 14.21
C LEU A 287 34.04 13.42 13.41
N PRO A 288 33.91 14.59 14.05
CA PRO A 288 33.57 15.83 13.34
C PRO A 288 34.71 16.35 12.41
N GLN A 289 35.93 15.93 12.67
CA GLN A 289 37.10 16.32 11.90
C GLN A 289 38.15 15.21 11.90
N ALA A 290 39.06 15.24 10.94
CA ALA A 290 40.22 14.37 10.94
C ALA A 290 41.13 14.65 12.16
N GLN A 291 41.44 13.60 12.90
CA GLN A 291 42.21 13.72 14.15
C GLN A 291 43.00 12.47 14.48
N ARG A 292 44.01 12.65 15.33
CA ARG A 292 44.75 11.54 15.90
C ARG A 292 43.98 10.95 17.08
N LEU A 293 43.75 9.65 17.04
CA LEU A 293 43.13 8.89 18.15
C LEU A 293 44.17 8.03 18.86
N LEU A 294 44.06 8.02 20.17
CA LEU A 294 44.76 7.09 21.05
C LEU A 294 43.87 5.87 21.20
N ILE A 295 44.34 4.70 20.77
CA ILE A 295 43.60 3.43 20.88
C ILE A 295 44.19 2.64 22.04
N PRO A 296 43.43 2.43 23.12
CA PRO A 296 43.90 1.60 24.23
C PRO A 296 44.18 0.18 23.76
N VAL A 297 45.17 -0.43 24.37
CA VAL A 297 45.52 -1.80 24.17
C VAL A 297 44.98 -2.57 25.39
N THR A 298 44.02 -3.46 25.17
CA THR A 298 43.35 -4.26 26.22
C THR A 298 43.83 -5.69 26.19
#